data_40c8dfb8e345353535202f30debae9ad
#
_entry.id   40c8dfb8e345353535202f30debae9ad
#
_cell.length_a   1.000
_cell.length_b   1.000
_cell.length_c   1.000
_cell.angle_alpha   90.00
_cell.angle_beta   90.00
_cell.angle_gamma   90.00
#
_symmetry.space_group_name_H-M   'P 1'
#
loop_
_entity.id
_entity.type
_entity.pdbx_description
1 polymer ?
#
loop_
_entity_poly.entity_id
_entity_poly.type
_entity_poly.pdbx_seq_one_letter_code
_entity_poly.pdbx_strand_id
1 'polypeptide(L)'
;ISKYMYTNEQLNAIYASKIGLEFEFFANEGMNEVKRSLTQTLNKQIRVEEKAHSEFIPSDEIFKLEPDNSGGSGMIELVTGPMPFVESKLVIAKTLKWIRENGSTNDRCSIHINVAFDGKKLGTPTNVSSLDIGKFVLNFNENAVYEAFPNRKDSVYAKSIKFIVPLSGMTQPSPERISWKNYMFVSEKYYGVN
;
A
#
# COMPACT_ATOMS: atom_id res chain seq x y z
N ILE A 1 17.35 -4.88 -15.15
CA ILE A 1 17.87 -3.50 -15.22
C ILE A 1 16.72 -2.66 -15.75
N SER A 2 16.15 -1.79 -14.90
CA SER A 2 15.02 -0.94 -15.22
C SER A 2 15.33 -0.03 -16.42
N LYS A 3 14.50 -0.11 -17.45
CA LYS A 3 14.56 0.72 -18.67
C LYS A 3 14.09 2.17 -18.45
N TYR A 4 13.70 2.52 -17.24
CA TYR A 4 13.15 3.84 -16.92
C TYR A 4 14.24 4.71 -16.32
N MET A 5 14.76 5.64 -17.10
CA MET A 5 15.59 6.72 -16.57
C MET A 5 14.67 7.78 -15.98
N TYR A 6 14.66 7.89 -14.67
CA TYR A 6 13.99 8.98 -13.98
C TYR A 6 14.84 10.27 -14.07
N THR A 7 14.18 11.40 -14.20
CA THR A 7 14.87 12.69 -14.04
C THR A 7 15.32 12.88 -12.59
N ASN A 8 16.31 13.74 -12.36
CA ASN A 8 16.75 14.07 -11.00
C ASN A 8 15.59 14.62 -10.14
N GLU A 9 14.68 15.38 -10.73
CA GLU A 9 13.48 15.89 -10.05
C GLU A 9 12.56 14.75 -9.62
N GLN A 10 12.30 13.79 -10.50
CA GLN A 10 11.50 12.60 -10.19
C GLN A 10 12.14 11.74 -9.08
N LEU A 11 13.45 11.55 -9.14
CA LEU A 11 14.19 10.84 -8.08
C LEU A 11 14.10 11.58 -6.74
N ASN A 12 14.27 12.87 -6.74
CA ASN A 12 14.15 13.69 -5.52
C ASN A 12 12.73 13.61 -4.92
N ALA A 13 11.69 13.62 -5.75
CA ALA A 13 10.31 13.47 -5.31
C ALA A 13 10.06 12.07 -4.67
N ILE A 14 10.59 11.02 -5.30
CA ILE A 14 10.51 9.64 -4.76
C ILE A 14 11.21 9.54 -3.41
N TYR A 15 12.42 10.06 -3.29
CA TYR A 15 13.18 10.01 -2.04
C TYR A 15 12.60 10.90 -0.93
N ALA A 16 11.86 11.94 -1.28
CA ALA A 16 11.15 12.79 -0.33
C ALA A 16 9.83 12.20 0.15
N SER A 17 9.30 11.17 -0.53
CA SER A 17 8.04 10.54 -0.13
C SER A 17 8.16 9.77 1.19
N LYS A 18 7.06 9.70 1.92
CA LYS A 18 6.89 8.83 3.07
C LYS A 18 5.97 7.69 2.72
N ILE A 19 6.33 6.49 3.15
CA ILE A 19 5.61 5.25 2.83
C ILE A 19 5.11 4.62 4.12
N GLY A 20 3.80 4.43 4.21
CA GLY A 20 3.16 3.56 5.19
C GLY A 20 2.83 2.21 4.55
N LEU A 21 2.92 1.14 5.31
CA LEU A 21 2.71 -0.22 4.83
C LEU A 21 1.74 -0.96 5.74
N GLU A 22 0.91 -1.80 5.13
CA GLU A 22 0.05 -2.75 5.82
C GLU A 22 0.28 -4.12 5.18
N PHE A 23 0.48 -5.14 6.00
CA PHE A 23 0.71 -6.52 5.55
C PHE A 23 -0.30 -7.44 6.22
N GLU A 24 -1.13 -8.09 5.43
CA GLU A 24 -2.10 -9.07 5.89
C GLU A 24 -1.56 -10.49 5.70
N PHE A 25 -1.61 -11.31 6.74
CA PHE A 25 -1.08 -12.67 6.71
C PHE A 25 -1.64 -13.54 7.83
N PHE A 26 -1.39 -14.84 7.73
CA PHE A 26 -1.63 -15.80 8.81
C PHE A 26 -0.28 -16.20 9.40
N ALA A 27 -0.15 -16.18 10.72
CA ALA A 27 1.06 -16.63 11.41
C ALA A 27 0.89 -18.05 11.95
N ASN A 28 1.99 -18.80 12.02
CA ASN A 28 1.99 -20.14 12.62
C ASN A 28 1.92 -20.10 14.15
N GLU A 29 2.27 -18.94 14.72
CA GLU A 29 2.39 -18.72 16.16
C GLU A 29 1.40 -17.62 16.63
N GLY A 30 1.20 -17.54 17.95
CA GLY A 30 0.36 -16.51 18.54
C GLY A 30 0.98 -15.10 18.45
N MET A 31 0.14 -14.06 18.52
CA MET A 31 0.53 -12.65 18.29
C MET A 31 1.72 -12.18 19.14
N ASN A 32 1.89 -12.68 20.37
CA ASN A 32 3.04 -12.30 21.22
C ASN A 32 4.36 -12.86 20.68
N GLU A 33 4.36 -14.08 20.14
CA GLU A 33 5.53 -14.66 19.50
C GLU A 33 5.84 -13.97 18.18
N VAL A 34 4.82 -13.68 17.38
CA VAL A 34 4.90 -12.88 16.16
C VAL A 34 5.52 -11.51 16.45
N LYS A 35 5.02 -10.81 17.48
CA LYS A 35 5.59 -9.56 17.96
C LYS A 35 7.08 -9.68 18.25
N ARG A 36 7.47 -10.68 19.05
CA ARG A 36 8.86 -10.87 19.46
C ARG A 36 9.77 -11.09 18.26
N SER A 37 9.37 -11.99 17.39
CA SER A 37 10.14 -12.38 16.20
C SER A 37 10.24 -11.23 15.19
N LEU A 38 9.13 -10.54 14.89
CA LEU A 38 9.13 -9.39 14.01
C LEU A 38 9.91 -8.20 14.57
N THR A 39 9.85 -7.96 15.90
CA THR A 39 10.67 -6.92 16.56
C THR A 39 12.16 -7.16 16.30
N GLN A 40 12.62 -8.41 16.44
CA GLN A 40 14.02 -8.77 16.16
C GLN A 40 14.37 -8.62 14.68
N THR A 41 13.48 -9.08 13.78
CA THR A 41 13.72 -9.06 12.32
C THR A 41 13.77 -7.63 11.77
N LEU A 42 12.86 -6.79 12.22
CA LEU A 42 12.69 -5.43 11.69
C LEU A 42 13.54 -4.40 12.45
N ASN A 43 13.98 -4.72 13.66
CA ASN A 43 14.60 -3.79 14.61
C ASN A 43 13.68 -2.57 14.88
N LYS A 44 12.40 -2.84 15.07
CA LYS A 44 11.33 -1.87 15.36
C LYS A 44 10.52 -2.37 16.55
N GLN A 45 10.01 -1.44 17.34
CA GLN A 45 9.05 -1.82 18.38
C GLN A 45 7.73 -2.23 17.72
N ILE A 46 7.08 -3.27 18.27
CA ILE A 46 5.78 -3.70 17.79
C ILE A 46 4.80 -3.70 18.96
N ARG A 47 3.74 -2.94 18.82
CA ARG A 47 2.61 -2.92 19.74
C ARG A 47 1.54 -3.89 19.22
N VAL A 48 1.11 -4.79 20.09
CA VAL A 48 0.00 -5.70 19.82
C VAL A 48 -1.28 -5.06 20.31
N GLU A 49 -2.28 -5.05 19.44
CA GLU A 49 -3.65 -4.63 19.74
C GLU A 49 -4.57 -5.85 19.76
N GLU A 50 -5.56 -5.83 20.67
CA GLU A 50 -6.50 -6.94 20.85
C GLU A 50 -7.66 -6.90 19.84
N LYS A 51 -7.90 -5.75 19.24
CA LYS A 51 -9.02 -5.49 18.33
C LYS A 51 -8.52 -4.95 16.99
N ALA A 52 -9.19 -5.36 15.92
CA ALA A 52 -9.03 -4.75 14.61
C ALA A 52 -9.37 -3.25 14.63
N HIS A 53 -8.69 -2.49 13.80
CA HIS A 53 -8.89 -1.04 13.65
C HIS A 53 -8.77 -0.27 14.97
N SER A 54 -7.76 -0.62 15.78
CA SER A 54 -7.48 0.09 17.03
C SER A 54 -7.16 1.56 16.77
N GLU A 55 -7.43 2.41 17.75
CA GLU A 55 -7.14 3.86 17.67
C GLU A 55 -5.64 4.19 17.71
N PHE A 56 -4.80 3.20 18.01
CA PHE A 56 -3.36 3.44 18.04
C PHE A 56 -2.83 3.75 16.65
N ILE A 57 -2.19 4.92 16.50
CA ILE A 57 -1.56 5.37 15.26
C ILE A 57 -0.09 4.96 15.29
N PRO A 58 0.37 4.07 14.40
CA PRO A 58 1.76 3.67 14.34
C PRO A 58 2.67 4.79 13.84
N SER A 59 3.94 4.73 14.25
CA SER A 59 5.01 5.63 13.80
C SER A 59 6.05 4.85 12.99
N ASP A 60 7.08 5.54 12.51
CA ASP A 60 8.23 4.89 11.87
C ASP A 60 9.08 4.05 12.86
N GLU A 61 8.94 4.25 14.16
CA GLU A 61 9.65 3.48 15.20
C GLU A 61 8.78 2.42 15.89
N ILE A 62 7.45 2.63 15.93
CA ILE A 62 6.51 1.73 16.61
C ILE A 62 5.45 1.28 15.63
N PHE A 63 5.52 0.03 15.21
CA PHE A 63 4.54 -0.59 14.34
C PHE A 63 3.39 -1.19 15.15
N LYS A 64 2.28 -1.45 14.49
CA LYS A 64 1.08 -2.04 15.08
C LYS A 64 0.87 -3.45 14.52
N LEU A 65 0.56 -4.39 15.40
CA LEU A 65 0.11 -5.73 15.01
C LEU A 65 -1.28 -5.94 15.59
N GLU A 66 -2.27 -6.17 14.74
CA GLU A 66 -3.67 -6.32 15.14
C GLU A 66 -4.35 -7.47 14.41
N PRO A 67 -5.46 -8.03 14.96
CA PRO A 67 -6.29 -8.98 14.23
C PRO A 67 -6.92 -8.31 13.02
N ASP A 68 -6.99 -9.03 11.90
CA ASP A 68 -7.81 -8.63 10.76
C ASP A 68 -8.81 -9.74 10.41
N ASN A 69 -10.09 -9.43 10.51
CA ASN A 69 -11.16 -10.38 10.24
C ASN A 69 -11.64 -10.35 8.78
N SER A 70 -11.11 -9.48 7.94
CA SER A 70 -11.54 -9.32 6.53
C SER A 70 -11.22 -10.56 5.68
N GLY A 71 -10.12 -11.24 5.98
CA GLY A 71 -9.65 -12.42 5.26
C GLY A 71 -10.01 -13.77 5.91
N GLY A 72 -10.67 -13.75 7.06
CA GLY A 72 -11.05 -14.93 7.80
C GLY A 72 -10.45 -15.01 9.21
N SER A 73 -10.91 -15.99 9.99
CA SER A 73 -10.43 -16.16 11.38
C SER A 73 -8.93 -16.43 11.43
N GLY A 74 -8.23 -15.70 12.27
CA GLY A 74 -6.80 -15.87 12.51
C GLY A 74 -5.88 -15.06 11.58
N MET A 75 -6.41 -14.28 10.64
CA MET A 75 -5.62 -13.32 9.91
C MET A 75 -5.21 -12.16 10.81
N ILE A 76 -3.99 -11.71 10.65
CA ILE A 76 -3.41 -10.59 11.36
C ILE A 76 -2.83 -9.58 10.38
N GLU A 77 -2.74 -8.35 10.82
CA GLU A 77 -2.21 -7.24 10.04
C GLU A 77 -1.05 -6.57 10.77
N LEU A 78 0.07 -6.39 10.07
CA LEU A 78 1.16 -5.54 10.52
C LEU A 78 1.07 -4.19 9.83
N VAL A 79 0.84 -3.13 10.62
CA VAL A 79 0.70 -1.76 10.13
C VAL A 79 1.90 -0.93 10.56
N THR A 80 2.52 -0.22 9.63
CA THR A 80 3.62 0.70 9.92
C THR A 80 3.16 2.15 9.86
N GLY A 81 3.85 3.03 10.54
CA GLY A 81 3.73 4.47 10.28
C GLY A 81 4.48 4.89 9.02
N PRO A 82 4.31 6.16 8.61
CA PRO A 82 4.99 6.72 7.44
C PRO A 82 6.50 6.80 7.67
N MET A 83 7.29 6.08 6.89
CA MET A 83 8.75 6.03 6.95
C MET A 83 9.41 6.50 5.65
N PRO A 84 10.72 6.82 5.64
CA PRO A 84 11.44 7.14 4.42
C PRO A 84 11.35 6.02 3.37
N PHE A 85 11.28 6.38 2.09
CA PHE A 85 11.19 5.43 0.97
C PHE A 85 12.25 4.32 1.01
N VAL A 86 13.51 4.67 1.30
CA VAL A 86 14.60 3.69 1.35
C VAL A 86 14.38 2.67 2.47
N GLU A 87 13.93 3.12 3.62
CA GLU A 87 13.63 2.28 4.77
C GLU A 87 12.45 1.35 4.50
N SER A 88 11.40 1.85 3.85
CA SER A 88 10.22 1.04 3.51
C SER A 88 10.58 -0.16 2.62
N LYS A 89 11.53 -0.03 1.72
CA LYS A 89 12.03 -1.15 0.89
C LYS A 89 12.64 -2.25 1.72
N LEU A 90 13.41 -1.90 2.76
CA LEU A 90 13.99 -2.87 3.68
C LEU A 90 12.93 -3.54 4.54
N VAL A 91 11.94 -2.77 5.01
CA VAL A 91 10.81 -3.30 5.78
C VAL A 91 10.00 -4.28 4.93
N ILE A 92 9.68 -3.93 3.68
CA ILE A 92 8.99 -4.85 2.75
C ILE A 92 9.77 -6.15 2.60
N ALA A 93 11.05 -6.07 2.25
CA ALA A 93 11.86 -7.25 2.00
C ALA A 93 11.96 -8.17 3.23
N LYS A 94 12.20 -7.60 4.41
CA LYS A 94 12.31 -8.34 5.66
C LYS A 94 10.97 -8.94 6.09
N THR A 95 9.88 -8.19 5.99
CA THR A 95 8.53 -8.64 6.37
C THR A 95 8.07 -9.78 5.47
N LEU A 96 8.21 -9.65 4.16
CA LEU A 96 7.83 -10.71 3.21
C LEU A 96 8.66 -11.98 3.40
N LYS A 97 9.97 -11.84 3.69
CA LYS A 97 10.81 -12.99 4.03
C LYS A 97 10.31 -13.66 5.31
N TRP A 98 10.03 -12.87 6.34
CA TRP A 98 9.54 -13.38 7.63
C TRP A 98 8.19 -14.11 7.45
N ILE A 99 7.23 -13.53 6.72
CA ILE A 99 5.94 -14.17 6.45
C ILE A 99 6.12 -15.52 5.74
N ARG A 100 6.99 -15.59 4.75
CA ARG A 100 7.28 -16.84 4.03
C ARG A 100 7.85 -17.93 4.92
N GLU A 101 8.62 -17.57 5.95
CA GLU A 101 9.29 -18.50 6.84
C GLU A 101 8.45 -18.89 8.06
N ASN A 102 7.53 -18.01 8.52
CA ASN A 102 6.81 -18.14 9.78
C ASN A 102 5.29 -18.06 9.65
N GLY A 103 4.78 -17.99 8.45
CA GLY A 103 3.35 -17.83 8.20
C GLY A 103 2.91 -18.30 6.82
N SER A 104 1.75 -17.83 6.43
CA SER A 104 1.16 -18.12 5.13
C SER A 104 0.28 -16.97 4.68
N THR A 105 -0.07 -16.99 3.40
CA THR A 105 -1.03 -16.06 2.79
C THR A 105 -2.03 -16.81 1.93
N ASN A 106 -3.17 -16.22 1.70
CA ASN A 106 -4.17 -16.69 0.74
C ASN A 106 -4.56 -15.55 -0.21
N ASP A 107 -5.56 -15.76 -1.03
CA ASP A 107 -6.06 -14.80 -2.02
C ASP A 107 -6.72 -13.55 -1.41
N ARG A 108 -7.02 -13.56 -0.11
CA ARG A 108 -7.60 -12.44 0.63
C ARG A 108 -6.54 -11.56 1.31
N CYS A 109 -5.33 -12.10 1.52
CA CYS A 109 -4.22 -11.32 2.07
C CYS A 109 -3.72 -10.29 1.06
N SER A 110 -3.42 -9.09 1.53
CA SER A 110 -2.92 -8.00 0.70
C SER A 110 -1.70 -7.30 1.31
N ILE A 111 -1.08 -6.47 0.50
CA ILE A 111 -0.13 -5.46 0.93
C ILE A 111 -0.70 -4.12 0.49
N HIS A 112 -0.93 -3.21 1.45
CA HIS A 112 -1.28 -1.84 1.16
C HIS A 112 -0.04 -0.97 1.24
N ILE A 113 0.14 -0.10 0.27
CA ILE A 113 1.25 0.87 0.21
C ILE A 113 0.66 2.26 0.17
N ASN A 114 0.73 2.95 1.30
CA ASN A 114 0.25 4.31 1.46
C ASN A 114 1.40 5.27 1.18
N VAL A 115 1.23 6.19 0.23
CA VAL A 115 2.25 7.14 -0.18
C VAL A 115 1.86 8.55 0.23
N ALA A 116 2.68 9.20 1.04
CA ALA A 116 2.53 10.59 1.40
C ALA A 116 3.66 11.43 0.80
N PHE A 117 3.30 12.50 0.12
CA PHE A 117 4.24 13.44 -0.47
C PHE A 117 4.44 14.65 0.43
N ASP A 118 5.68 15.09 0.62
CA ASP A 118 5.98 16.34 1.29
C ASP A 118 5.74 17.53 0.32
N GLY A 119 4.54 18.10 0.41
CA GLY A 119 4.13 19.20 -0.45
C GLY A 119 5.00 20.47 -0.31
N LYS A 120 5.65 20.68 0.84
CA LYS A 120 6.57 21.79 1.01
C LYS A 120 7.82 21.64 0.16
N LYS A 121 8.34 20.41 0.03
CA LYS A 121 9.50 20.10 -0.82
C LYS A 121 9.18 20.11 -2.29
N LEU A 122 7.93 19.80 -2.65
CA LEU A 122 7.46 19.81 -4.04
C LEU A 122 6.91 21.17 -4.47
N GLY A 123 6.92 22.18 -3.59
CA GLY A 123 6.36 23.50 -3.86
C GLY A 123 4.84 23.53 -4.02
N THR A 124 4.17 22.44 -3.72
CA THR A 124 2.71 22.31 -3.79
C THR A 124 2.13 21.98 -2.43
N PRO A 125 0.97 22.53 -2.05
CA PRO A 125 0.28 22.08 -0.84
C PRO A 125 -0.08 20.61 -0.99
N THR A 126 0.28 19.78 0.00
CA THR A 126 -0.16 18.39 0.07
C THR A 126 -1.63 18.33 0.46
N ASN A 127 -2.45 18.77 -0.44
CA ASN A 127 -3.88 18.52 -0.35
C ASN A 127 -4.20 17.42 -1.37
N VAL A 128 -4.78 16.32 -0.93
CA VAL A 128 -5.22 15.22 -1.80
C VAL A 128 -6.10 15.76 -2.94
N SER A 129 -6.84 16.82 -2.70
CA SER A 129 -7.64 17.51 -3.73
C SER A 129 -6.81 18.19 -4.82
N SER A 130 -5.51 18.39 -4.64
CA SER A 130 -4.61 18.94 -5.66
C SER A 130 -3.93 17.88 -6.53
N LEU A 131 -4.12 16.58 -6.24
CA LEU A 131 -3.62 15.52 -7.07
C LEU A 131 -4.44 15.41 -8.35
N ASP A 132 -3.77 15.38 -9.49
CA ASP A 132 -4.38 15.06 -10.76
C ASP A 132 -4.60 13.54 -10.86
N ILE A 133 -5.72 13.09 -10.30
CA ILE A 133 -6.08 11.67 -10.27
C ILE A 133 -6.23 11.10 -11.66
N GLY A 134 -6.70 11.90 -12.64
CA GLY A 134 -6.79 11.47 -14.02
C GLY A 134 -5.42 11.10 -14.59
N LYS A 135 -4.42 11.96 -14.39
CA LYS A 135 -3.03 11.67 -14.80
C LYS A 135 -2.47 10.47 -14.06
N PHE A 136 -2.73 10.35 -12.76
CA PHE A 136 -2.27 9.21 -11.98
C PHE A 136 -2.83 7.90 -12.54
N VAL A 137 -4.15 7.79 -12.70
CA VAL A 137 -4.81 6.58 -13.22
C VAL A 137 -4.32 6.21 -14.61
N LEU A 138 -4.18 7.20 -15.51
CA LEU A 138 -3.75 6.95 -16.89
C LEU A 138 -2.29 6.49 -17.00
N ASN A 139 -1.43 6.98 -16.10
CA ASN A 139 -0.01 6.66 -16.11
C ASN A 139 0.35 5.50 -15.17
N PHE A 140 -0.59 5.02 -14.36
CA PHE A 140 -0.34 3.89 -13.49
C PHE A 140 -0.14 2.61 -14.29
N ASN A 141 1.01 1.99 -14.13
CA ASN A 141 1.36 0.77 -14.85
C ASN A 141 0.86 -0.48 -14.12
N GLU A 142 -0.45 -0.75 -14.21
CA GLU A 142 -1.05 -1.95 -13.62
C GLU A 142 -0.42 -3.25 -14.14
N ASN A 143 0.04 -3.27 -15.39
CA ASN A 143 0.66 -4.48 -15.94
C ASN A 143 1.94 -4.84 -15.17
N ALA A 144 2.75 -3.85 -14.77
CA ALA A 144 3.93 -4.12 -13.96
C ALA A 144 3.55 -4.71 -12.58
N VAL A 145 2.42 -4.29 -12.01
CA VAL A 145 1.90 -4.88 -10.76
C VAL A 145 1.46 -6.31 -10.98
N TYR A 146 0.71 -6.60 -12.04
CA TYR A 146 0.25 -7.96 -12.36
C TYR A 146 1.39 -8.89 -12.81
N GLU A 147 2.45 -8.36 -13.41
CA GLU A 147 3.66 -9.13 -13.68
C GLU A 147 4.38 -9.54 -12.39
N ALA A 148 4.43 -8.63 -11.40
CA ALA A 148 5.01 -8.92 -10.10
C ALA A 148 4.14 -9.86 -9.24
N PHE A 149 2.81 -9.78 -9.40
CA PHE A 149 1.81 -10.53 -8.65
C PHE A 149 0.78 -11.19 -9.59
N PRO A 150 1.16 -12.24 -10.36
CA PRO A 150 0.33 -12.83 -11.41
C PRO A 150 -1.04 -13.31 -10.91
N ASN A 151 -1.10 -13.83 -9.70
CA ASN A 151 -2.33 -14.34 -9.07
C ASN A 151 -3.36 -13.23 -8.77
N ARG A 152 -2.96 -11.97 -8.89
CA ARG A 152 -3.85 -10.83 -8.64
C ARG A 152 -4.61 -10.37 -9.88
N LYS A 153 -4.14 -10.71 -11.08
CA LYS A 153 -4.72 -10.25 -12.34
C LYS A 153 -6.21 -10.57 -12.49
N ASP A 154 -6.62 -11.73 -12.02
CA ASP A 154 -8.00 -12.21 -12.10
C ASP A 154 -8.71 -12.22 -10.73
N SER A 155 -8.09 -11.62 -9.72
CA SER A 155 -8.65 -11.54 -8.37
C SER A 155 -9.79 -10.53 -8.29
N VAL A 156 -10.89 -10.94 -7.67
CA VAL A 156 -12.02 -10.03 -7.37
C VAL A 156 -11.64 -8.95 -6.34
N TYR A 157 -10.54 -9.15 -5.62
CA TYR A 157 -10.00 -8.24 -4.59
C TYR A 157 -8.94 -7.28 -5.12
N ALA A 158 -8.57 -7.38 -6.39
CA ALA A 158 -7.56 -6.50 -7.01
C ALA A 158 -7.95 -6.18 -8.46
N LYS A 159 -9.18 -5.67 -8.64
CA LYS A 159 -9.71 -5.32 -9.96
C LYS A 159 -8.92 -4.15 -10.56
N SER A 160 -8.78 -4.16 -11.88
CA SER A 160 -8.14 -3.07 -12.59
C SER A 160 -8.89 -1.76 -12.41
N ILE A 161 -8.16 -0.72 -12.04
CA ILE A 161 -8.69 0.64 -11.93
C ILE A 161 -9.22 1.15 -13.28
N LYS A 162 -8.68 0.65 -14.39
CA LYS A 162 -9.08 1.04 -15.76
C LYS A 162 -10.50 0.60 -16.12
N PHE A 163 -11.05 -0.38 -15.43
CA PHE A 163 -12.46 -0.76 -15.62
C PHE A 163 -13.46 0.25 -15.04
N ILE A 164 -13.02 1.05 -14.07
CA ILE A 164 -13.90 2.05 -13.42
C ILE A 164 -13.93 3.34 -14.22
N VAL A 165 -12.84 3.67 -14.86
CA VAL A 165 -12.74 4.87 -15.70
C VAL A 165 -13.21 4.47 -17.09
N PRO A 166 -14.42 4.85 -17.52
CA PRO A 166 -14.88 4.57 -18.86
C PRO A 166 -14.01 5.34 -19.85
N LEU A 167 -13.00 4.66 -20.36
CA LEU A 167 -12.13 5.20 -21.42
C LEU A 167 -12.80 5.13 -22.81
N SER A 168 -13.98 4.51 -22.90
CA SER A 168 -14.73 4.41 -24.13
C SER A 168 -15.23 5.79 -24.59
N GLY A 169 -14.68 6.26 -25.71
CA GLY A 169 -15.03 7.54 -26.32
C GLY A 169 -14.17 8.73 -25.92
N MET A 170 -13.15 8.53 -25.11
CA MET A 170 -12.19 9.57 -24.76
C MET A 170 -10.91 9.44 -25.57
N THR A 171 -10.69 10.35 -26.48
CA THR A 171 -9.37 10.50 -27.15
C THR A 171 -8.33 11.05 -26.19
N GLN A 172 -8.76 11.78 -25.15
CA GLN A 172 -8.04 12.11 -23.93
C GLN A 172 -9.08 12.39 -22.82
N PRO A 173 -8.97 11.78 -21.62
CA PRO A 173 -9.82 12.16 -20.51
C PRO A 173 -9.46 13.59 -20.11
N SER A 174 -10.42 14.49 -20.14
CA SER A 174 -10.21 15.81 -19.57
C SER A 174 -10.09 15.62 -18.05
N PRO A 175 -9.09 16.24 -17.40
CA PRO A 175 -8.92 16.18 -15.94
C PRO A 175 -10.18 16.60 -15.16
N GLU A 176 -11.02 17.45 -15.78
CA GLU A 176 -12.28 17.94 -15.23
C GLU A 176 -13.37 16.86 -15.11
N ARG A 177 -13.29 15.78 -15.90
CA ARG A 177 -14.26 14.67 -15.88
C ARG A 177 -13.90 13.56 -14.89
N ILE A 178 -12.62 13.46 -14.53
CA ILE A 178 -12.16 12.54 -13.49
C ILE A 178 -11.94 13.38 -12.24
N SER A 179 -13.04 13.83 -11.62
CA SER A 179 -12.92 14.48 -10.33
C SER A 179 -12.73 13.42 -9.24
N TRP A 180 -11.96 13.75 -8.21
CA TRP A 180 -11.81 12.94 -7.01
C TRP A 180 -13.17 12.52 -6.42
N LYS A 181 -14.16 13.38 -6.49
CA LYS A 181 -15.53 13.05 -6.08
C LYS A 181 -16.14 11.92 -6.89
N ASN A 182 -15.99 11.93 -8.20
CA ASN A 182 -16.52 10.85 -9.06
C ASN A 182 -15.77 9.55 -8.84
N TYR A 183 -14.50 9.61 -8.49
CA TYR A 183 -13.69 8.47 -8.14
C TYR A 183 -14.04 7.86 -6.78
N MET A 184 -14.28 8.71 -5.78
CA MET A 184 -14.72 8.29 -4.43
C MET A 184 -16.11 7.67 -4.39
N PHE A 185 -16.97 7.93 -5.39
CA PHE A 185 -18.29 7.30 -5.48
C PHE A 185 -18.26 5.89 -6.06
N VAL A 186 -17.13 5.43 -6.58
CA VAL A 186 -16.95 4.03 -6.91
C VAL A 186 -16.58 3.30 -5.62
N SER A 187 -17.60 2.93 -4.87
CA SER A 187 -17.54 2.48 -3.47
C SER A 187 -16.95 1.07 -3.29
N GLU A 188 -16.26 0.53 -4.28
CA GLU A 188 -15.69 -0.81 -4.13
C GLU A 188 -14.21 -0.73 -3.75
N LYS A 189 -13.92 -0.99 -2.47
CA LYS A 189 -12.57 -1.08 -1.89
C LYS A 189 -11.64 -2.12 -2.55
N TYR A 190 -12.12 -2.84 -3.53
CA TYR A 190 -11.40 -3.95 -4.19
C TYR A 190 -10.69 -3.57 -5.48
N TYR A 191 -10.67 -2.31 -5.84
CA TYR A 191 -9.87 -1.86 -6.98
C TYR A 191 -8.43 -1.61 -6.53
N GLY A 192 -7.47 -1.98 -7.35
CA GLY A 192 -6.05 -2.02 -6.98
C GLY A 192 -5.42 -0.68 -6.58
N VAL A 193 -6.17 0.43 -6.71
CA VAL A 193 -5.79 1.77 -6.22
C VAL A 193 -7.02 2.40 -5.57
N ASN A 194 -6.97 2.66 -4.29
CA ASN A 194 -7.99 3.35 -3.48
C ASN A 194 -7.36 4.45 -2.61
#